data_9bd04b12c2d1372442da7dbed84c4479
#
_entry.id   9bd04b12c2d1372442da7dbed84c4479
#
_cell.length_a   1.000
_cell.length_b   1.000
_cell.length_c   1.000
_cell.angle_alpha   90.00
_cell.angle_beta   90.00
_cell.angle_gamma   90.00
#
_symmetry.space_group_name_H-M   'P 1'
#
loop_
_entity.id
_entity.type
_entity.pdbx_description
1 polymer ?
#
loop_
_entity_poly.entity_id
_entity_poly.type
_entity_poly.pdbx_seq_one_letter_code
_entity_poly.pdbx_strand_id
1 'polypeptide(L)'
;VPVKSYDISAINVEITLNQWGDYYPGYMFVLTKNIDQVRKDEKINAEAREDITNPGALINGLQGDMIQPLVIRGNQGDCVRFKVRNAVEDEDIGFQVNGSQIIVSSTGQPATAATPGAIITAGETQDFEWYIHLDEQEGGHLIQSHAGRDPSSLGLIGAFVVEPAGSVYLSPFTGKPDDSGWEMMIVNDEKHDFREFALMYHEVGDESFRPLNRFGEMIPQRDPQTDAYRPSARALNFRSEPFGINNLAEQEKAFHYEDESLAYGAYTFGDPPTTIPRSYMGDPAKFRLIHGGGEVFHSHHPHGGSIRWPRSPKVEPGIENLITAAWHGPVKYPVARLTTDRVDVEVIGPSEAVDLETECGSGLCQHLAGDFLFHCHVAHHYVAGMWGYWRVYNTLQS
;
A
#
# COMPACT_ATOMS: atom_id res chain seq x y z
N VAL A 1 -0.19 0.01 30.54
CA VAL A 1 -0.06 -0.27 29.11
C VAL A 1 -1.10 0.59 28.41
N PRO A 2 -0.70 1.47 27.48
CA PRO A 2 -1.66 2.20 26.67
C PRO A 2 -2.55 1.23 25.87
N VAL A 3 -3.83 1.59 25.70
CA VAL A 3 -4.77 0.78 24.92
C VAL A 3 -5.26 1.60 23.76
N LYS A 4 -5.08 1.04 22.57
CA LYS A 4 -5.56 1.61 21.30
C LYS A 4 -6.65 0.70 20.74
N SER A 5 -7.71 1.28 20.19
CA SER A 5 -8.85 0.49 19.71
C SER A 5 -9.25 0.93 18.30
N TYR A 6 -9.51 -0.05 17.44
CA TYR A 6 -9.98 0.14 16.08
C TYR A 6 -11.30 -0.62 15.87
N ASP A 7 -12.31 0.09 15.37
CA ASP A 7 -13.56 -0.49 14.90
C ASP A 7 -13.50 -0.53 13.36
N ILE A 8 -13.38 -1.74 12.82
CA ILE A 8 -13.10 -2.02 11.41
C ILE A 8 -14.26 -2.78 10.82
N SER A 9 -14.66 -2.42 9.62
CA SER A 9 -15.59 -3.20 8.81
C SER A 9 -14.93 -3.64 7.51
N ALA A 10 -15.16 -4.88 7.11
CA ALA A 10 -14.94 -5.32 5.75
C ALA A 10 -16.23 -5.08 4.96
N ILE A 11 -16.15 -4.42 3.82
CA ILE A 11 -17.30 -4.05 2.99
C ILE A 11 -17.06 -4.40 1.53
N ASN A 12 -18.13 -4.67 0.79
CA ASN A 12 -18.10 -4.61 -0.66
C ASN A 12 -17.91 -3.16 -1.11
N VAL A 13 -17.14 -2.93 -2.13
CA VAL A 13 -16.91 -1.60 -2.69
C VAL A 13 -16.52 -1.71 -4.16
N GLU A 14 -17.03 -0.80 -4.97
CA GLU A 14 -16.51 -0.64 -6.32
C GLU A 14 -15.26 0.24 -6.27
N ILE A 15 -14.14 -0.31 -6.72
CA ILE A 15 -12.85 0.38 -6.69
C ILE A 15 -12.51 0.84 -8.11
N THR A 16 -12.52 2.16 -8.32
CA THR A 16 -12.06 2.77 -9.56
C THR A 16 -10.54 2.88 -9.54
N LEU A 17 -9.90 2.34 -10.57
CA LEU A 17 -8.43 2.17 -10.62
C LEU A 17 -7.72 3.39 -11.19
N ASN A 18 -8.34 4.08 -12.17
CA ASN A 18 -7.69 5.16 -12.91
C ASN A 18 -8.68 6.18 -13.49
N GLN A 19 -8.13 7.24 -14.04
CA GLN A 19 -8.87 8.34 -14.66
C GLN A 19 -9.65 7.93 -15.92
N TRP A 20 -9.35 6.77 -16.48
CA TRP A 20 -10.02 6.23 -17.66
C TRP A 20 -11.29 5.47 -17.31
N GLY A 21 -11.51 5.29 -16.01
CA GLY A 21 -12.69 4.64 -15.47
C GLY A 21 -12.61 3.13 -15.41
N ASP A 22 -11.41 2.56 -15.47
CA ASP A 22 -11.23 1.15 -15.18
C ASP A 22 -11.55 0.88 -13.71
N TYR A 23 -12.25 -0.20 -13.42
CA TYR A 23 -12.71 -0.49 -12.07
C TYR A 23 -12.88 -1.99 -11.83
N TYR A 24 -13.09 -2.35 -10.58
CA TYR A 24 -13.51 -3.70 -10.21
C TYR A 24 -14.47 -3.68 -9.01
N PRO A 25 -15.44 -4.62 -8.99
CA PRO A 25 -16.22 -4.88 -7.78
C PRO A 25 -15.34 -5.65 -6.79
N GLY A 26 -14.97 -5.00 -5.71
CA GLY A 26 -14.01 -5.55 -4.75
C GLY A 26 -14.47 -5.44 -3.31
N TYR A 27 -13.50 -5.59 -2.44
CA TYR A 27 -13.68 -5.49 -1.00
C TYR A 27 -12.66 -4.52 -0.42
N MET A 28 -12.96 -3.95 0.74
CA MET A 28 -11.97 -3.21 1.51
C MET A 28 -12.20 -3.35 3.01
N PHE A 29 -11.13 -3.28 3.78
CA PHE A 29 -11.20 -2.92 5.19
C PHE A 29 -11.31 -1.41 5.32
N VAL A 30 -12.17 -0.95 6.20
CA VAL A 30 -12.38 0.47 6.48
C VAL A 30 -12.67 0.69 7.97
N LEU A 31 -12.25 1.82 8.52
CA LEU A 31 -12.77 2.20 9.84
C LEU A 31 -14.28 2.40 9.75
N THR A 32 -15.04 1.74 10.63
CA THR A 32 -16.51 1.73 10.57
C THR A 32 -17.11 3.14 10.51
N LYS A 33 -16.45 4.10 11.18
CA LYS A 33 -16.84 5.54 11.16
C LYS A 33 -16.78 6.18 9.79
N ASN A 34 -16.04 5.61 8.83
CA ASN A 34 -15.78 6.19 7.50
C ASN A 34 -16.64 5.58 6.39
N ILE A 35 -17.47 4.58 6.67
CA ILE A 35 -18.27 3.88 5.65
C ILE A 35 -19.14 4.85 4.85
N ASP A 36 -19.80 5.80 5.50
CA ASP A 36 -20.67 6.76 4.81
C ASP A 36 -19.90 7.63 3.81
N GLN A 37 -18.65 7.98 4.13
CA GLN A 37 -17.81 8.73 3.19
C GLN A 37 -17.36 7.84 2.03
N VAL A 38 -16.95 6.60 2.29
CA VAL A 38 -16.62 5.63 1.23
C VAL A 38 -17.79 5.47 0.24
N ARG A 39 -19.03 5.36 0.74
CA ARG A 39 -20.22 5.25 -0.13
C ARG A 39 -20.47 6.49 -0.98
N LYS A 40 -20.17 7.67 -0.46
CA LYS A 40 -20.25 8.91 -1.23
C LYS A 40 -19.20 8.96 -2.33
N ASP A 41 -17.96 8.59 -2.00
CA ASP A 41 -16.83 8.59 -2.94
C ASP A 41 -17.04 7.54 -4.03
N GLU A 42 -17.49 6.35 -3.67
CA GLU A 42 -17.89 5.29 -4.61
C GLU A 42 -18.91 5.79 -5.63
N LYS A 43 -19.95 6.48 -5.14
CA LYS A 43 -20.99 7.07 -6.00
C LYS A 43 -20.43 8.15 -6.93
N ILE A 44 -19.60 9.06 -6.40
CA ILE A 44 -18.94 10.12 -7.18
C ILE A 44 -18.08 9.52 -8.29
N ASN A 45 -17.27 8.50 -7.96
CA ASN A 45 -16.41 7.82 -8.91
C ASN A 45 -17.22 7.11 -10.01
N ALA A 46 -18.31 6.44 -9.64
CA ALA A 46 -19.20 5.78 -10.60
C ALA A 46 -19.87 6.79 -11.55
N GLU A 47 -20.40 7.91 -11.03
CA GLU A 47 -21.00 8.98 -11.83
C GLU A 47 -19.98 9.63 -12.77
N ALA A 48 -18.76 9.92 -12.29
CA ALA A 48 -17.70 10.51 -13.10
C ALA A 48 -17.20 9.55 -14.19
N ARG A 49 -17.19 8.25 -13.93
CA ARG A 49 -16.83 7.23 -14.93
C ARG A 49 -17.82 7.21 -16.10
N GLU A 50 -19.09 7.49 -15.87
CA GLU A 50 -20.12 7.57 -16.93
C GLU A 50 -19.98 8.82 -17.80
N ASP A 51 -19.34 9.85 -17.30
CA ASP A 51 -19.13 11.11 -18.06
C ASP A 51 -17.93 10.99 -19.01
N ILE A 52 -18.20 10.48 -20.20
CA ILE A 52 -17.17 10.33 -21.24
C ILE A 52 -16.66 11.66 -21.81
N THR A 53 -17.35 12.76 -21.52
CA THR A 53 -16.98 14.08 -22.03
C THR A 53 -15.89 14.76 -21.21
N ASN A 54 -15.66 14.26 -19.99
CA ASN A 54 -14.65 14.79 -19.07
C ASN A 54 -13.92 13.66 -18.32
N PRO A 55 -13.09 12.90 -19.03
CA PRO A 55 -12.34 11.80 -18.42
C PRO A 55 -11.41 12.27 -17.29
N GLY A 56 -10.93 13.51 -17.33
CA GLY A 56 -10.10 14.09 -16.29
C GLY A 56 -10.82 14.39 -14.97
N ALA A 57 -12.17 14.29 -14.93
CA ALA A 57 -12.92 14.51 -13.71
C ALA A 57 -12.60 13.51 -12.59
N LEU A 58 -12.13 12.33 -12.93
CA LEU A 58 -11.77 11.29 -11.96
C LEU A 58 -10.43 11.55 -11.23
N ILE A 59 -9.46 12.22 -11.86
CA ILE A 59 -8.07 12.27 -11.37
C ILE A 59 -7.99 12.77 -9.91
N ASN A 60 -8.50 13.96 -9.66
CA ASN A 60 -8.36 14.58 -8.33
C ASN A 60 -9.23 13.87 -7.29
N GLY A 61 -10.38 13.34 -7.71
CA GLY A 61 -11.27 12.58 -6.84
C GLY A 61 -10.60 11.31 -6.33
N LEU A 62 -9.96 10.55 -7.23
CA LEU A 62 -9.33 9.27 -6.89
C LEU A 62 -8.16 9.40 -5.91
N GLN A 63 -7.42 10.49 -5.93
CA GLN A 63 -6.33 10.71 -4.98
C GLN A 63 -6.81 11.12 -3.60
N GLY A 64 -7.94 11.82 -3.52
CA GLY A 64 -8.50 12.36 -2.29
C GLY A 64 -9.63 11.55 -1.66
N ASP A 65 -10.09 10.48 -2.32
CA ASP A 65 -11.19 9.67 -1.81
C ASP A 65 -10.79 8.75 -0.65
N MET A 66 -11.79 8.23 0.06
CA MET A 66 -11.62 7.29 1.16
C MET A 66 -11.45 5.84 0.70
N ILE A 67 -11.52 5.56 -0.61
CA ILE A 67 -11.34 4.23 -1.18
C ILE A 67 -9.85 3.98 -1.35
N GLN A 68 -9.21 3.67 -0.23
CA GLN A 68 -7.79 3.37 -0.09
C GLN A 68 -7.63 2.15 0.83
N PRO A 69 -6.57 1.35 0.69
CA PRO A 69 -6.29 0.31 1.67
C PRO A 69 -6.21 0.89 3.08
N LEU A 70 -6.79 0.20 4.05
CA LEU A 70 -6.73 0.61 5.45
C LEU A 70 -5.28 0.62 5.94
N VAL A 71 -4.81 1.76 6.46
CA VAL A 71 -3.52 1.86 7.14
C VAL A 71 -3.74 2.39 8.55
N ILE A 72 -3.44 1.58 9.55
CA ILE A 72 -3.57 1.89 10.98
C ILE A 72 -2.27 1.63 11.72
N ARG A 73 -2.14 2.16 12.93
CA ARG A 73 -0.86 2.19 13.65
C ARG A 73 -1.00 1.83 15.12
N GLY A 74 0.08 1.30 15.68
CA GLY A 74 0.26 1.12 17.12
C GLY A 74 1.72 1.31 17.51
N ASN A 75 1.97 1.77 18.73
CA ASN A 75 3.32 1.95 19.21
C ASN A 75 3.85 0.68 19.89
N GLN A 76 5.15 0.52 19.89
CA GLN A 76 5.81 -0.43 20.78
C GLN A 76 5.32 -0.20 22.23
N GLY A 77 4.89 -1.25 22.88
CA GLY A 77 4.33 -1.24 24.22
C GLY A 77 2.80 -1.01 24.29
N ASP A 78 2.11 -0.78 23.16
CA ASP A 78 0.66 -0.65 23.14
C ASP A 78 -0.05 -2.02 23.22
N CYS A 79 -1.24 -2.02 23.82
CA CYS A 79 -2.23 -3.07 23.62
C CYS A 79 -3.24 -2.59 22.59
N VAL A 80 -3.29 -3.25 21.43
CA VAL A 80 -4.20 -2.87 20.36
C VAL A 80 -5.37 -3.83 20.31
N ARG A 81 -6.58 -3.28 20.29
CA ARG A 81 -7.84 -4.01 20.18
C ARG A 81 -8.49 -3.72 18.85
N PHE A 82 -8.89 -4.78 18.16
CA PHE A 82 -9.59 -4.69 16.91
C PHE A 82 -10.98 -5.30 17.07
N LYS A 83 -11.99 -4.51 16.75
CA LYS A 83 -13.35 -5.00 16.57
C LYS A 83 -13.61 -5.05 15.08
N VAL A 84 -13.70 -6.25 14.53
CA VAL A 84 -13.80 -6.45 13.08
C VAL A 84 -15.17 -7.00 12.74
N ARG A 85 -15.93 -6.28 11.94
CA ARG A 85 -17.23 -6.67 11.42
C ARG A 85 -17.09 -7.13 9.97
N ASN A 86 -17.64 -8.28 9.67
CA ASN A 86 -17.85 -8.70 8.29
C ASN A 86 -19.20 -8.14 7.78
N ALA A 87 -19.12 -7.10 6.95
CA ALA A 87 -20.28 -6.54 6.25
C ALA A 87 -20.20 -6.82 4.74
N VAL A 88 -19.36 -7.78 4.34
CA VAL A 88 -19.33 -8.32 2.97
C VAL A 88 -20.52 -9.25 2.78
N GLU A 89 -21.17 -9.14 1.63
CA GLU A 89 -22.28 -10.00 1.29
C GLU A 89 -21.79 -11.38 0.84
N ASP A 90 -22.37 -12.43 1.41
CA ASP A 90 -22.19 -13.83 1.03
C ASP A 90 -20.76 -14.40 1.07
N GLU A 91 -19.83 -13.74 1.79
CA GLU A 91 -18.46 -14.23 1.94
C GLU A 91 -18.02 -14.22 3.40
N ASP A 92 -17.34 -15.27 3.80
CA ASP A 92 -16.60 -15.30 5.08
C ASP A 92 -15.28 -14.57 4.92
N ILE A 93 -14.85 -13.84 5.95
CA ILE A 93 -13.56 -13.17 5.97
C ILE A 93 -12.70 -13.64 7.13
N GLY A 94 -11.40 -13.45 7.03
CA GLY A 94 -10.46 -13.51 8.13
C GLY A 94 -9.90 -12.11 8.44
N PHE A 95 -9.23 -12.00 9.57
CA PHE A 95 -8.46 -10.81 9.91
C PHE A 95 -7.13 -11.25 10.50
N GLN A 96 -6.07 -11.01 9.77
CA GLN A 96 -4.71 -11.35 10.16
C GLN A 96 -3.81 -10.16 9.95
N VAL A 97 -2.91 -9.92 10.90
CA VAL A 97 -1.78 -8.98 10.78
C VAL A 97 -0.51 -9.83 10.65
N ASN A 98 0.10 -9.86 9.49
CA ASN A 98 1.23 -10.74 9.21
C ASN A 98 2.42 -10.43 10.12
N GLY A 99 3.08 -11.49 10.60
CA GLY A 99 4.22 -11.34 11.50
C GLY A 99 3.87 -10.94 12.93
N SER A 100 2.60 -10.65 13.23
CA SER A 100 2.14 -10.28 14.56
C SER A 100 1.78 -11.50 15.42
N GLN A 101 1.61 -11.26 16.73
CA GLN A 101 1.06 -12.22 17.66
C GLN A 101 -0.40 -11.90 18.02
N ILE A 102 -1.17 -11.47 17.01
CA ILE A 102 -2.60 -11.18 17.20
C ILE A 102 -3.38 -12.42 17.62
N ILE A 103 -4.26 -12.27 18.59
CA ILE A 103 -5.10 -13.34 19.13
C ILE A 103 -6.58 -13.04 18.94
N VAL A 104 -7.39 -14.10 18.89
CA VAL A 104 -8.86 -14.01 19.03
C VAL A 104 -9.17 -13.76 20.50
N SER A 105 -9.77 -12.62 20.84
CA SER A 105 -9.95 -12.16 22.23
C SER A 105 -10.76 -13.16 23.08
N SER A 106 -11.76 -13.80 22.50
CA SER A 106 -12.64 -14.76 23.21
C SER A 106 -11.94 -16.06 23.58
N THR A 107 -10.90 -16.47 22.86
CA THR A 107 -10.21 -17.75 23.07
C THR A 107 -8.78 -17.59 23.58
N GLY A 108 -8.18 -16.41 23.40
CA GLY A 108 -6.76 -16.17 23.67
C GLY A 108 -5.81 -16.93 22.74
N GLN A 109 -6.31 -17.49 21.65
CA GLN A 109 -5.52 -18.27 20.68
C GLN A 109 -5.08 -17.40 19.50
N PRO A 110 -3.92 -17.69 18.88
CA PRO A 110 -3.47 -16.98 17.70
C PRO A 110 -4.55 -16.94 16.59
N ALA A 111 -4.72 -15.79 15.95
CA ALA A 111 -5.72 -15.62 14.90
C ALA A 111 -5.21 -16.23 13.59
N THR A 112 -5.49 -17.50 13.37
CA THR A 112 -5.16 -18.25 12.16
C THR A 112 -6.41 -18.85 11.54
N ALA A 113 -6.33 -19.28 10.28
CA ALA A 113 -7.47 -19.94 9.61
C ALA A 113 -8.01 -21.18 10.34
N ALA A 114 -7.20 -21.84 11.16
CA ALA A 114 -7.59 -23.01 11.95
C ALA A 114 -8.13 -22.66 13.34
N THR A 115 -8.08 -21.40 13.74
CA THR A 115 -8.51 -20.99 15.09
C THR A 115 -10.02 -20.73 15.11
N PRO A 116 -10.78 -21.35 16.01
CA PRO A 116 -12.19 -21.03 16.19
C PRO A 116 -12.42 -19.54 16.45
N GLY A 117 -13.31 -18.91 15.69
CA GLY A 117 -13.61 -17.49 15.78
C GLY A 117 -12.62 -16.57 15.05
N ALA A 118 -11.60 -17.11 14.35
CA ALA A 118 -10.74 -16.30 13.51
C ALA A 118 -11.36 -16.03 12.13
N ILE A 119 -12.31 -16.86 11.71
CA ILE A 119 -13.16 -16.66 10.53
C ILE A 119 -14.43 -15.95 10.98
N ILE A 120 -14.78 -14.89 10.30
CA ILE A 120 -15.94 -14.02 10.60
C ILE A 120 -16.96 -14.23 9.49
N THR A 121 -18.07 -14.87 9.83
CA THR A 121 -19.15 -15.08 8.90
C THR A 121 -19.85 -13.77 8.52
N ALA A 122 -20.44 -13.71 7.34
CA ALA A 122 -21.17 -12.53 6.86
C ALA A 122 -22.17 -12.02 7.91
N GLY A 123 -22.10 -10.73 8.21
CA GLY A 123 -22.93 -10.05 9.22
C GLY A 123 -22.41 -10.14 10.66
N GLU A 124 -21.45 -11.00 10.96
CA GLU A 124 -20.92 -11.18 12.31
C GLU A 124 -19.76 -10.21 12.62
N THR A 125 -19.42 -10.18 13.91
CA THR A 125 -18.33 -9.34 14.43
C THR A 125 -17.44 -10.17 15.35
N GLN A 126 -16.14 -9.97 15.24
CA GLN A 126 -15.16 -10.65 16.08
C GLN A 126 -14.17 -9.63 16.67
N ASP A 127 -13.77 -9.86 17.91
CA ASP A 127 -12.77 -9.05 18.60
C ASP A 127 -11.41 -9.75 18.59
N PHE A 128 -10.37 -8.98 18.28
CA PHE A 128 -8.98 -9.40 18.29
C PHE A 128 -8.16 -8.48 19.18
N GLU A 129 -7.03 -8.98 19.67
CA GLU A 129 -6.12 -8.21 20.51
C GLU A 129 -4.67 -8.54 20.16
N TRP A 130 -3.80 -7.54 20.20
CA TRP A 130 -2.36 -7.69 20.05
C TRP A 130 -1.64 -6.80 21.03
N TYR A 131 -0.78 -7.41 21.85
CA TYR A 131 0.18 -6.66 22.66
C TYR A 131 1.47 -6.52 21.87
N ILE A 132 1.79 -5.30 21.47
CA ILE A 132 3.02 -4.96 20.76
C ILE A 132 4.14 -4.88 21.79
N HIS A 133 5.09 -5.79 21.74
CA HIS A 133 6.23 -5.78 22.64
C HIS A 133 7.08 -4.52 22.46
N LEU A 134 7.76 -4.08 23.54
CA LEU A 134 8.67 -2.93 23.48
C LEU A 134 9.88 -3.15 22.54
N ASP A 135 10.23 -4.40 22.30
CA ASP A 135 11.28 -4.81 21.38
C ASP A 135 10.75 -5.30 20.01
N GLU A 136 9.45 -5.13 19.77
CA GLU A 136 8.88 -5.35 18.45
C GLU A 136 9.56 -4.44 17.44
N GLN A 137 9.80 -4.93 16.24
CA GLN A 137 10.43 -4.14 15.21
C GLN A 137 9.48 -3.05 14.72
N GLU A 138 9.97 -1.80 14.60
CA GLU A 138 9.29 -0.75 13.86
C GLU A 138 9.10 -1.19 12.42
N GLY A 139 7.93 -0.97 11.84
CA GLY A 139 7.69 -1.25 10.43
C GLY A 139 6.27 -1.67 10.07
N GLY A 140 6.08 -1.89 8.77
CA GLY A 140 4.79 -2.26 8.19
C GLY A 140 4.50 -3.76 8.30
N HIS A 141 3.24 -4.09 8.54
CA HIS A 141 2.69 -5.45 8.53
C HIS A 141 1.46 -5.48 7.63
N LEU A 142 1.38 -6.45 6.73
CA LEU A 142 0.19 -6.64 5.90
C LEU A 142 -1.00 -7.08 6.77
N ILE A 143 -2.12 -6.38 6.61
CA ILE A 143 -3.43 -6.87 7.05
C ILE A 143 -4.06 -7.57 5.86
N GLN A 144 -4.52 -8.82 6.05
CA GLN A 144 -5.19 -9.58 5.00
C GLN A 144 -6.28 -10.48 5.55
N SER A 145 -7.17 -10.92 4.68
CA SER A 145 -8.09 -12.02 4.96
C SER A 145 -7.41 -13.35 4.64
N HIS A 146 -7.56 -14.32 5.52
CA HIS A 146 -7.13 -15.71 5.32
C HIS A 146 -8.31 -16.67 5.11
N ALA A 147 -9.50 -16.12 4.91
CA ALA A 147 -10.73 -16.87 4.65
C ALA A 147 -11.27 -16.56 3.26
N GLY A 148 -12.13 -17.45 2.77
CA GLY A 148 -12.80 -17.29 1.49
C GLY A 148 -11.93 -17.67 0.30
N ARG A 149 -12.43 -17.33 -0.88
CA ARG A 149 -11.83 -17.63 -2.18
C ARG A 149 -10.94 -16.48 -2.64
N ASP A 150 -9.93 -16.15 -1.84
CA ASP A 150 -8.98 -15.08 -2.10
C ASP A 150 -9.57 -13.65 -2.07
N PRO A 151 -10.23 -13.24 -0.95
CA PRO A 151 -10.73 -11.86 -0.85
C PRO A 151 -9.60 -10.82 -0.93
N SER A 152 -8.36 -11.21 -0.63
CA SER A 152 -7.20 -10.31 -0.71
C SER A 152 -6.91 -9.87 -2.13
N SER A 153 -7.06 -10.74 -3.14
CA SER A 153 -6.88 -10.37 -4.56
C SER A 153 -7.96 -9.41 -5.05
N LEU A 154 -9.08 -9.34 -4.33
CA LEU A 154 -10.17 -8.40 -4.60
C LEU A 154 -10.13 -7.14 -3.73
N GLY A 155 -9.02 -6.89 -3.04
CA GLY A 155 -8.79 -5.65 -2.31
C GLY A 155 -8.96 -5.73 -0.79
N LEU A 156 -9.30 -6.89 -0.21
CA LEU A 156 -9.41 -7.02 1.25
C LEU A 156 -8.02 -7.09 1.90
N ILE A 157 -7.28 -6.03 1.75
CA ILE A 157 -5.92 -5.82 2.25
C ILE A 157 -5.82 -4.49 3.00
N GLY A 158 -4.80 -4.37 3.82
CA GLY A 158 -4.47 -3.15 4.55
C GLY A 158 -3.07 -3.25 5.15
N ALA A 159 -2.70 -2.27 5.95
CA ALA A 159 -1.46 -2.26 6.70
C ALA A 159 -1.68 -1.91 8.16
N PHE A 160 -0.92 -2.56 9.01
CA PHE A 160 -0.68 -2.14 10.37
C PHE A 160 0.78 -1.71 10.47
N VAL A 161 1.05 -0.51 10.99
CA VAL A 161 2.42 -0.04 11.17
C VAL A 161 2.74 0.03 12.65
N VAL A 162 3.82 -0.64 13.05
CA VAL A 162 4.39 -0.53 14.39
C VAL A 162 5.31 0.68 14.42
N GLU A 163 5.01 1.63 15.30
CA GLU A 163 5.80 2.83 15.50
C GLU A 163 6.62 2.76 16.80
N PRO A 164 7.68 3.55 16.94
CA PRO A 164 8.43 3.68 18.18
C PRO A 164 7.50 4.04 19.36
N ALA A 165 7.82 3.55 20.54
CA ALA A 165 7.09 3.87 21.76
C ALA A 165 6.95 5.39 21.93
N GLY A 166 5.74 5.86 22.27
CA GLY A 166 5.45 7.27 22.50
C GLY A 166 5.19 8.11 21.24
N SER A 167 5.14 7.50 20.05
CA SER A 167 4.83 8.22 18.82
C SER A 167 3.40 8.75 18.79
N VAL A 168 3.23 9.93 18.21
CA VAL A 168 1.96 10.58 17.90
C VAL A 168 1.85 10.69 16.38
N TYR A 169 0.66 10.39 15.85
CA TYR A 169 0.40 10.41 14.42
C TYR A 169 -0.44 11.63 14.08
N LEU A 170 0.04 12.44 13.16
CA LEU A 170 -0.63 13.67 12.74
C LEU A 170 -0.93 13.61 11.25
N SER A 171 -2.16 13.95 10.90
CA SER A 171 -2.52 14.13 9.50
C SER A 171 -1.64 15.20 8.85
N PRO A 172 -1.00 14.92 7.71
CA PRO A 172 -0.16 15.90 7.02
C PRO A 172 -0.95 17.08 6.45
N PHE A 173 -2.27 16.96 6.34
CA PHE A 173 -3.15 17.99 5.81
C PHE A 173 -3.68 18.95 6.87
N THR A 174 -3.93 18.44 8.06
CA THR A 174 -4.58 19.21 9.13
C THR A 174 -3.65 19.50 10.31
N GLY A 175 -2.54 18.79 10.42
CA GLY A 175 -1.65 18.82 11.58
C GLY A 175 -2.30 18.31 12.87
N LYS A 176 -3.47 17.68 12.79
CA LYS A 176 -4.19 17.14 13.94
C LYS A 176 -3.96 15.64 14.07
N PRO A 177 -4.08 15.08 15.29
CA PRO A 177 -4.04 13.64 15.50
C PRO A 177 -5.03 12.91 14.58
N ASP A 178 -4.55 11.85 13.96
CA ASP A 178 -5.35 10.95 13.12
C ASP A 178 -4.95 9.50 13.40
N ASP A 179 -5.90 8.59 13.25
CA ASP A 179 -5.71 7.17 13.55
C ASP A 179 -5.37 6.33 12.31
N SER A 180 -5.62 6.86 11.11
CA SER A 180 -5.47 6.09 9.88
C SER A 180 -5.11 6.98 8.70
N GLY A 181 -4.47 6.37 7.73
CA GLY A 181 -4.09 7.00 6.46
C GLY A 181 -2.74 6.48 5.98
N TRP A 182 -2.61 6.34 4.66
CA TRP A 182 -1.37 5.88 4.02
C TRP A 182 -0.23 6.90 4.09
N GLU A 183 -0.56 8.16 4.28
CA GLU A 183 0.39 9.29 4.46
C GLU A 183 0.20 9.86 5.87
N MET A 184 1.29 9.99 6.65
CA MET A 184 1.22 10.44 8.04
C MET A 184 2.49 11.20 8.42
N MET A 185 2.38 12.12 9.38
CA MET A 185 3.54 12.67 10.10
C MET A 185 3.65 11.95 11.44
N ILE A 186 4.78 11.31 11.67
CA ILE A 186 5.09 10.63 12.94
C ILE A 186 5.96 11.56 13.77
N VAL A 187 5.45 11.93 14.94
CA VAL A 187 6.13 12.82 15.89
C VAL A 187 6.50 12.05 17.13
N ASN A 188 7.75 12.17 17.57
CA ASN A 188 8.24 11.44 18.73
C ASN A 188 9.31 12.24 19.47
N ASP A 189 9.06 12.55 20.73
CA ASP A 189 9.96 13.38 21.56
C ASP A 189 11.34 12.74 21.80
N GLU A 190 11.46 11.43 21.69
CA GLU A 190 12.71 10.68 21.92
C GLU A 190 13.41 10.25 20.63
N LYS A 191 12.74 10.39 19.51
CA LYS A 191 13.20 10.00 18.17
C LYS A 191 13.07 11.20 17.23
N HIS A 192 13.57 11.04 16.02
CA HIS A 192 13.33 12.05 15.00
C HIS A 192 11.91 11.95 14.44
N ASP A 193 11.28 13.08 14.23
CA ASP A 193 10.04 13.18 13.48
C ASP A 193 10.29 12.80 12.01
N PHE A 194 9.31 12.18 11.37
CA PHE A 194 9.40 11.85 9.96
C PHE A 194 8.03 11.81 9.29
N ARG A 195 8.03 11.97 7.98
CA ARG A 195 6.88 11.65 7.14
C ARG A 195 6.90 10.19 6.80
N GLU A 196 5.73 9.57 6.84
CA GLU A 196 5.56 8.18 6.53
C GLU A 196 4.60 8.01 5.37
N PHE A 197 4.95 7.08 4.48
CA PHE A 197 4.16 6.71 3.34
C PHE A 197 4.04 5.19 3.26
N ALA A 198 2.81 4.66 3.42
CA ALA A 198 2.54 3.24 3.23
C ALA A 198 2.14 3.01 1.76
N LEU A 199 2.99 2.30 1.04
CA LEU A 199 2.77 1.95 -0.36
C LEU A 199 2.51 0.44 -0.48
N MET A 200 1.29 0.08 -0.83
CA MET A 200 0.92 -1.30 -1.08
C MET A 200 0.98 -1.61 -2.57
N TYR A 201 1.88 -2.52 -2.91
CA TYR A 201 1.98 -3.13 -4.23
C TYR A 201 1.08 -4.35 -4.27
N HIS A 202 0.16 -4.42 -5.23
CA HIS A 202 -0.73 -5.58 -5.32
C HIS A 202 -1.26 -5.81 -6.73
N GLU A 203 -1.74 -7.02 -6.96
CA GLU A 203 -2.50 -7.36 -8.13
C GLU A 203 -4.01 -7.26 -7.83
N VAL A 204 -4.80 -7.06 -8.87
CA VAL A 204 -6.25 -7.09 -8.81
C VAL A 204 -6.76 -8.33 -9.56
N GLY A 205 -7.50 -9.14 -8.84
CA GLY A 205 -8.07 -10.36 -9.37
C GLY A 205 -7.04 -11.42 -9.77
N ASP A 206 -7.44 -12.33 -10.63
CA ASP A 206 -6.62 -13.42 -11.19
C ASP A 206 -6.82 -13.55 -12.71
N GLU A 207 -6.45 -14.66 -13.30
CA GLU A 207 -6.65 -14.88 -14.75
C GLU A 207 -8.12 -14.97 -15.14
N SER A 208 -8.99 -15.40 -14.24
CA SER A 208 -10.43 -15.57 -14.47
C SER A 208 -11.23 -14.31 -14.11
N PHE A 209 -10.71 -13.50 -13.21
CA PHE A 209 -11.30 -12.24 -12.80
C PHE A 209 -10.32 -11.09 -13.05
N ARG A 210 -10.67 -10.17 -13.92
CA ARG A 210 -9.87 -9.01 -14.29
C ARG A 210 -10.68 -7.74 -14.12
N PRO A 211 -10.02 -6.58 -13.95
CA PRO A 211 -10.72 -5.31 -13.95
C PRO A 211 -11.64 -5.14 -15.17
N LEU A 212 -12.64 -4.33 -14.99
CA LEU A 212 -13.57 -3.92 -16.03
C LEU A 212 -13.19 -2.53 -16.53
N ASN A 213 -13.36 -2.29 -17.82
CA ASN A 213 -13.27 -0.94 -18.37
C ASN A 213 -14.51 -0.12 -18.01
N ARG A 214 -14.52 1.17 -18.32
CA ARG A 214 -15.65 2.07 -18.02
C ARG A 214 -17.00 1.64 -18.59
N PHE A 215 -17.00 0.75 -19.59
CA PHE A 215 -18.21 0.21 -20.22
C PHE A 215 -18.68 -1.10 -19.58
N GLY A 216 -17.98 -1.58 -18.54
CA GLY A 216 -18.29 -2.85 -17.88
C GLY A 216 -17.76 -4.08 -18.61
N GLU A 217 -16.87 -3.90 -19.58
CA GLU A 217 -16.27 -5.02 -20.30
C GLU A 217 -14.94 -5.40 -19.62
N MET A 218 -14.67 -6.70 -19.57
CA MET A 218 -13.44 -7.22 -18.98
C MET A 218 -12.22 -6.76 -19.79
N ILE A 219 -11.26 -6.12 -19.11
CA ILE A 219 -10.01 -5.66 -19.73
C ILE A 219 -9.23 -6.87 -20.26
N PRO A 220 -8.64 -6.78 -21.48
CA PRO A 220 -7.86 -7.87 -22.05
C PRO A 220 -6.71 -8.31 -21.14
N GLN A 221 -6.36 -9.60 -21.18
CA GLN A 221 -5.22 -10.12 -20.42
C GLN A 221 -3.88 -9.52 -20.89
N ARG A 222 -3.81 -9.12 -22.15
CA ARG A 222 -2.70 -8.34 -22.71
C ARG A 222 -3.25 -7.13 -23.42
N ASP A 223 -2.64 -6.01 -23.15
CA ASP A 223 -2.91 -4.79 -23.92
C ASP A 223 -2.44 -4.97 -25.36
N PRO A 224 -3.29 -4.77 -26.36
CA PRO A 224 -2.92 -5.01 -27.76
C PRO A 224 -1.90 -4.00 -28.32
N GLN A 225 -1.71 -2.86 -27.66
CA GLN A 225 -0.79 -1.81 -28.11
C GLN A 225 0.56 -1.91 -27.39
N THR A 226 0.53 -2.12 -26.09
CA THR A 226 1.74 -2.09 -25.24
C THR A 226 2.26 -3.49 -24.90
N ASP A 227 1.54 -4.55 -25.25
CA ASP A 227 1.77 -5.93 -24.79
C ASP A 227 1.83 -6.08 -23.27
N ALA A 228 1.42 -5.05 -22.49
CA ALA A 228 1.37 -5.12 -21.05
C ALA A 228 0.48 -6.27 -20.60
N TYR A 229 0.99 -7.07 -19.66
CA TYR A 229 0.25 -8.19 -19.10
C TYR A 229 -0.65 -7.72 -17.97
N ARG A 230 -1.97 -7.96 -18.11
CA ARG A 230 -3.00 -7.57 -17.15
C ARG A 230 -2.97 -6.07 -16.83
N PRO A 231 -3.17 -5.20 -17.83
CA PRO A 231 -3.21 -3.75 -17.63
C PRO A 231 -4.30 -3.40 -16.62
N SER A 232 -4.09 -2.34 -15.86
CA SER A 232 -4.91 -1.87 -14.73
C SER A 232 -5.00 -2.84 -13.55
N ALA A 233 -4.56 -4.08 -13.68
CA ALA A 233 -4.51 -5.05 -12.58
C ALA A 233 -3.21 -5.00 -11.77
N ARG A 234 -2.29 -4.11 -12.11
CA ARG A 234 -1.04 -3.86 -11.37
C ARG A 234 -1.17 -2.53 -10.64
N ALA A 235 -1.43 -2.59 -9.35
CA ALA A 235 -1.91 -1.44 -8.59
C ALA A 235 -1.01 -1.05 -7.42
N LEU A 236 -1.07 0.25 -7.10
CA LEU A 236 -0.50 0.89 -5.91
C LEU A 236 -1.65 1.50 -5.11
N ASN A 237 -1.87 1.06 -3.88
CA ASN A 237 -2.94 1.56 -3.02
C ASN A 237 -4.31 1.64 -3.76
N PHE A 238 -4.72 0.56 -4.43
CA PHE A 238 -5.93 0.46 -5.25
C PHE A 238 -5.93 1.28 -6.55
N ARG A 239 -4.82 1.91 -6.94
CA ARG A 239 -4.75 2.73 -8.16
C ARG A 239 -3.73 2.18 -9.14
N SER A 240 -4.01 2.37 -10.41
CA SER A 240 -3.18 1.89 -11.51
C SER A 240 -3.26 2.86 -12.67
N GLU A 241 -2.13 3.23 -13.25
CA GLU A 241 -2.07 4.13 -14.41
C GLU A 241 -1.36 3.46 -15.58
N PRO A 242 -2.05 2.62 -16.37
CA PRO A 242 -1.44 1.94 -17.52
C PRO A 242 -1.01 2.91 -18.61
N PHE A 243 0.04 2.57 -19.34
CA PHE A 243 0.56 3.38 -20.45
C PHE A 243 -0.38 3.41 -21.65
N GLY A 244 -1.12 2.34 -21.87
CA GLY A 244 -2.12 2.27 -22.93
C GLY A 244 -3.47 2.76 -22.44
N ILE A 245 -4.22 3.42 -23.31
CA ILE A 245 -5.58 3.74 -23.01
C ILE A 245 -6.46 2.62 -23.46
N ASN A 246 -7.07 2.00 -22.49
CA ASN A 246 -8.09 1.03 -22.74
C ASN A 246 -9.34 1.73 -23.30
N ASN A 247 -9.60 1.51 -24.60
CA ASN A 247 -10.90 1.75 -25.24
C ASN A 247 -11.50 3.14 -25.27
N LEU A 248 -10.72 4.18 -25.21
CA LEU A 248 -11.13 5.41 -25.86
C LEU A 248 -10.73 5.36 -27.34
N ALA A 249 -11.02 4.26 -28.00
CA ALA A 249 -10.59 3.97 -29.38
C ALA A 249 -10.98 5.07 -30.37
N GLU A 250 -11.99 5.86 -30.07
CA GLU A 250 -12.34 7.04 -30.85
C GLU A 250 -11.57 8.29 -30.42
N GLN A 251 -10.92 8.26 -29.29
CA GLN A 251 -10.01 9.32 -28.86
C GLN A 251 -8.56 8.94 -29.13
N GLU A 252 -8.37 8.34 -30.21
CA GLU A 252 -7.14 7.98 -30.94
C GLU A 252 -5.81 8.48 -30.42
N LYS A 253 -5.70 9.03 -29.27
CA LYS A 253 -4.61 9.96 -29.09
C LYS A 253 -4.01 10.03 -27.78
N ALA A 254 -4.51 9.31 -26.90
CA ALA A 254 -4.01 9.61 -25.70
C ALA A 254 -2.68 8.98 -25.54
N PHE A 255 -2.44 7.87 -25.51
CA PHE A 255 -1.17 7.32 -25.14
C PHE A 255 -0.61 6.49 -26.28
N HIS A 256 0.36 7.01 -26.94
CA HIS A 256 1.13 6.18 -27.82
C HIS A 256 2.30 5.64 -27.01
N TYR A 257 2.23 4.40 -26.70
CA TYR A 257 3.32 3.58 -26.25
C TYR A 257 4.60 3.77 -27.09
N GLU A 258 4.46 4.13 -28.36
CA GLU A 258 5.59 4.44 -29.25
C GLU A 258 6.34 5.71 -28.86
N ASP A 259 5.72 6.59 -28.06
CA ASP A 259 6.39 7.78 -27.50
C ASP A 259 6.53 7.65 -25.99
N GLU A 260 7.56 6.95 -25.55
CA GLU A 260 7.87 6.75 -24.14
C GLU A 260 8.08 8.08 -23.38
N SER A 261 8.36 9.18 -24.07
CA SER A 261 8.48 10.48 -23.45
C SER A 261 7.18 10.98 -22.83
N LEU A 262 6.06 10.46 -23.30
CA LEU A 262 4.73 10.77 -22.78
C LEU A 262 4.26 9.79 -21.68
N ALA A 263 4.93 8.65 -21.54
CA ALA A 263 4.48 7.56 -20.64
C ALA A 263 4.28 8.00 -19.20
N TYR A 264 5.12 8.89 -18.71
CA TYR A 264 5.04 9.44 -17.35
C TYR A 264 4.63 10.92 -17.35
N GLY A 265 3.97 11.37 -18.41
CA GLY A 265 3.74 12.78 -18.66
C GLY A 265 2.58 13.38 -17.87
N ALA A 266 2.72 13.63 -16.55
CA ALA A 266 1.75 14.35 -15.76
C ALA A 266 1.42 15.73 -16.34
N TYR A 267 2.36 16.37 -16.99
CA TYR A 267 2.13 17.65 -17.67
C TYR A 267 1.13 17.55 -18.83
N THR A 268 1.13 16.42 -19.50
CA THR A 268 0.24 16.19 -20.66
C THR A 268 -1.13 15.64 -20.24
N PHE A 269 -1.14 14.75 -19.26
CA PHE A 269 -2.34 13.96 -18.90
C PHE A 269 -2.89 14.29 -17.51
N GLY A 270 -2.25 15.19 -16.77
CA GLY A 270 -2.50 15.43 -15.36
C GLY A 270 -1.77 14.44 -14.45
N ASP A 271 -1.92 14.62 -13.16
CA ASP A 271 -1.32 13.72 -12.17
C ASP A 271 -1.92 12.31 -12.32
N PRO A 272 -1.10 11.25 -12.14
CA PRO A 272 -1.63 9.89 -12.12
C PRO A 272 -2.56 9.69 -10.91
N PRO A 273 -3.54 8.78 -10.97
CA PRO A 273 -4.41 8.48 -9.85
C PRO A 273 -3.71 7.69 -8.75
N THR A 274 -2.55 7.11 -9.02
CA THR A 274 -1.71 6.44 -8.03
C THR A 274 -1.31 7.42 -6.93
N THR A 275 -1.12 6.90 -5.73
CA THR A 275 -0.77 7.72 -4.56
C THR A 275 0.47 8.57 -4.80
N ILE A 276 0.39 9.86 -4.47
CA ILE A 276 1.49 10.82 -4.57
C ILE A 276 1.97 11.17 -3.15
N PRO A 277 3.00 10.50 -2.63
CA PRO A 277 3.66 10.92 -1.40
C PRO A 277 4.10 12.38 -1.48
N ARG A 278 3.82 13.18 -0.43
CA ARG A 278 4.10 14.61 -0.39
C ARG A 278 4.98 14.98 0.80
N SER A 279 6.02 15.71 0.54
CA SER A 279 6.96 16.16 1.57
C SER A 279 7.59 17.50 1.23
N TYR A 280 8.23 18.09 2.21
CA TYR A 280 9.07 19.26 1.99
C TYR A 280 10.54 18.87 1.94
N MET A 281 11.31 19.62 1.19
CA MET A 281 12.73 19.42 1.02
C MET A 281 13.44 19.38 2.37
N GLY A 282 14.14 18.29 2.64
CA GLY A 282 14.84 18.04 3.90
C GLY A 282 14.02 17.29 4.97
N ASP A 283 12.70 17.12 4.79
CA ASP A 283 11.90 16.32 5.72
C ASP A 283 12.43 14.88 5.77
N PRO A 284 12.71 14.32 6.94
CA PRO A 284 12.93 12.88 7.05
C PRO A 284 11.71 12.12 6.51
N ALA A 285 11.95 11.11 5.70
CA ALA A 285 10.88 10.35 5.06
C ALA A 285 11.14 8.84 5.12
N LYS A 286 10.10 8.07 5.46
CA LYS A 286 10.09 6.61 5.46
C LYS A 286 9.00 6.10 4.54
N PHE A 287 9.36 5.11 3.73
CA PHE A 287 8.42 4.38 2.91
C PHE A 287 8.22 2.99 3.51
N ARG A 288 6.99 2.66 3.86
CA ARG A 288 6.55 1.33 4.27
C ARG A 288 6.07 0.62 3.02
N LEU A 289 6.94 -0.16 2.39
CA LEU A 289 6.58 -0.96 1.24
C LEU A 289 5.93 -2.24 1.71
N ILE A 290 4.74 -2.54 1.20
CA ILE A 290 3.97 -3.71 1.62
C ILE A 290 3.48 -4.42 0.36
N HIS A 291 3.68 -5.72 0.30
CA HIS A 291 3.15 -6.52 -0.78
C HIS A 291 1.80 -7.11 -0.37
N GLY A 292 0.72 -6.53 -0.91
CA GLY A 292 -0.66 -6.95 -0.64
C GLY A 292 -1.21 -7.98 -1.63
N GLY A 293 -0.45 -8.31 -2.68
CA GLY A 293 -0.85 -9.31 -3.67
C GLY A 293 -0.38 -10.72 -3.34
N GLY A 294 -0.69 -11.67 -4.19
CA GLY A 294 -0.39 -13.08 -3.98
C GLY A 294 0.24 -13.82 -5.16
N GLU A 295 0.33 -13.19 -6.34
CA GLU A 295 0.73 -13.89 -7.56
C GLU A 295 2.22 -13.76 -7.90
N VAL A 296 2.74 -12.54 -7.87
CA VAL A 296 4.08 -12.22 -8.38
C VAL A 296 4.80 -11.28 -7.43
N PHE A 297 6.13 -11.25 -7.51
CA PHE A 297 6.93 -10.26 -6.79
C PHE A 297 6.85 -8.88 -7.45
N HIS A 298 7.11 -7.83 -6.68
CA HIS A 298 7.27 -6.46 -7.17
C HIS A 298 8.67 -5.94 -6.83
N SER A 299 9.07 -4.88 -7.53
CA SER A 299 10.42 -4.34 -7.41
C SER A 299 10.34 -2.82 -7.36
N HIS A 300 10.34 -2.26 -6.17
CA HIS A 300 10.24 -0.80 -5.97
C HIS A 300 11.53 -0.11 -6.38
N HIS A 301 11.43 0.79 -7.35
CA HIS A 301 12.51 1.63 -7.84
C HIS A 301 12.14 3.10 -7.77
N PRO A 302 12.63 3.85 -6.77
CA PRO A 302 12.49 5.28 -6.71
C PRO A 302 13.65 5.94 -7.48
N HIS A 303 13.33 6.95 -8.27
CA HIS A 303 14.32 7.75 -8.97
C HIS A 303 14.88 8.88 -8.10
N GLY A 304 16.06 9.36 -8.43
CA GLY A 304 16.65 10.55 -7.83
C GLY A 304 17.67 10.29 -6.73
N GLY A 305 18.02 9.06 -6.40
CA GLY A 305 19.11 8.80 -5.48
C GLY A 305 19.00 7.56 -4.61
N SER A 306 20.01 7.41 -3.77
CA SER A 306 20.17 6.23 -2.93
C SER A 306 19.17 6.21 -1.79
N ILE A 307 18.55 5.09 -1.57
CA ILE A 307 17.71 4.82 -0.41
C ILE A 307 18.50 4.00 0.60
N ARG A 308 18.32 4.34 1.86
CA ARG A 308 18.79 3.53 2.96
C ARG A 308 17.62 2.79 3.58
N TRP A 309 17.75 1.52 3.81
CA TRP A 309 16.86 0.84 4.72
C TRP A 309 17.66 0.12 5.82
N PRO A 310 17.17 0.08 7.05
CA PRO A 310 17.77 -0.80 8.04
C PRO A 310 17.48 -2.23 7.64
N ARG A 311 18.50 -2.94 7.16
CA ARG A 311 18.40 -4.38 7.21
C ARG A 311 18.30 -4.80 8.67
N SER A 312 17.10 -5.11 9.07
CA SER A 312 16.94 -5.88 10.27
C SER A 312 17.63 -7.23 10.03
N PRO A 313 18.13 -7.83 10.96
CA PRO A 313 17.64 -7.97 12.30
C PRO A 313 18.74 -8.18 13.32
N LYS A 314 18.33 -8.36 14.47
CA LYS A 314 18.91 -9.30 15.42
C LYS A 314 18.87 -10.72 14.82
N VAL A 315 19.75 -11.07 13.91
CA VAL A 315 20.10 -12.47 13.72
C VAL A 315 20.75 -12.88 15.02
N GLU A 316 20.13 -13.79 15.74
CA GLU A 316 20.70 -14.27 17.00
C GLU A 316 22.13 -14.78 16.76
N PRO A 317 23.10 -14.42 17.63
CA PRO A 317 24.47 -14.93 17.50
C PRO A 317 24.43 -16.44 17.46
N GLY A 318 24.81 -17.04 16.33
CA GLY A 318 24.79 -18.49 16.11
C GLY A 318 24.06 -18.92 14.83
N ILE A 319 22.99 -18.23 14.41
CA ILE A 319 22.32 -18.52 13.14
C ILE A 319 23.14 -17.99 11.97
N GLU A 320 23.77 -16.84 12.12
CA GLU A 320 24.74 -16.29 11.16
C GLU A 320 25.80 -17.28 10.77
N ASN A 321 26.33 -18.02 11.76
CA ASN A 321 27.35 -19.02 11.53
C ASN A 321 26.85 -20.28 10.79
N LEU A 322 25.55 -20.59 10.92
CA LEU A 322 24.96 -21.74 10.23
C LEU A 322 24.69 -21.44 8.75
N ILE A 323 24.20 -20.26 8.45
CA ILE A 323 23.89 -19.85 7.07
C ILE A 323 25.20 -19.63 6.29
N THR A 324 26.15 -18.91 6.85
CA THR A 324 27.46 -18.67 6.20
C THR A 324 28.33 -19.90 6.12
N ALA A 325 28.29 -20.79 7.11
CA ALA A 325 28.99 -22.04 7.06
C ALA A 325 28.44 -23.00 5.99
N ALA A 326 27.15 -22.98 5.73
CA ALA A 326 26.54 -23.81 4.69
C ALA A 326 26.92 -23.39 3.26
N TRP A 327 27.26 -22.14 3.05
CA TRP A 327 27.51 -21.57 1.70
C TRP A 327 29.00 -21.32 1.42
N HIS A 328 29.77 -20.93 2.42
CA HIS A 328 31.15 -20.45 2.23
C HIS A 328 32.20 -21.08 3.17
N GLY A 329 31.79 -22.04 4.00
CA GLY A 329 32.66 -22.59 5.04
C GLY A 329 32.80 -21.63 6.25
N PRO A 330 33.59 -21.93 7.24
CA PRO A 330 33.69 -21.10 8.44
C PRO A 330 34.21 -19.72 8.13
N VAL A 331 33.33 -18.72 8.27
CA VAL A 331 33.70 -17.33 8.07
C VAL A 331 34.55 -16.87 9.24
N LYS A 332 35.75 -16.46 8.94
CA LYS A 332 36.77 -16.04 9.93
C LYS A 332 36.46 -14.63 10.52
N TYR A 333 35.52 -13.93 9.97
CA TYR A 333 35.16 -12.57 10.40
C TYR A 333 33.68 -12.51 10.75
N PRO A 334 33.31 -11.86 11.87
CA PRO A 334 31.92 -11.51 12.05
C PRO A 334 31.51 -10.70 10.82
N VAL A 335 30.46 -11.12 10.13
CA VAL A 335 29.86 -10.31 9.09
C VAL A 335 29.55 -8.98 9.78
N ALA A 336 30.29 -7.95 9.41
CA ALA A 336 30.02 -6.61 9.94
C ALA A 336 28.55 -6.37 9.66
N ARG A 337 27.77 -6.11 10.70
CA ARG A 337 26.39 -5.74 10.53
C ARG A 337 26.36 -4.52 9.64
N LEU A 338 26.02 -4.75 8.39
CA LEU A 338 25.61 -3.67 7.56
C LEU A 338 24.28 -3.20 8.14
N THR A 339 24.34 -2.22 9.00
CA THR A 339 23.16 -1.67 9.65
C THR A 339 22.25 -0.99 8.64
N THR A 340 22.80 -0.62 7.49
CA THR A 340 22.05 -0.01 6.39
C THR A 340 22.75 -0.29 5.07
N ASP A 341 21.98 -0.76 4.08
CA ASP A 341 22.44 -0.83 2.70
C ASP A 341 21.85 0.34 1.91
N ARG A 342 22.63 0.89 1.00
CA ARG A 342 22.08 1.72 -0.05
C ARG A 342 21.57 0.83 -1.15
N VAL A 343 20.31 1.01 -1.52
CA VAL A 343 19.70 0.28 -2.60
C VAL A 343 19.08 1.23 -3.58
N ASP A 344 19.09 0.81 -4.83
CA ASP A 344 18.44 1.47 -5.94
C ASP A 344 17.06 0.84 -6.20
N VAL A 345 16.99 -0.46 -6.02
CA VAL A 345 15.79 -1.26 -6.24
C VAL A 345 15.59 -2.23 -5.08
N GLU A 346 14.37 -2.25 -4.53
CA GLU A 346 13.97 -3.23 -3.52
C GLU A 346 12.95 -4.21 -4.07
N VAL A 347 13.24 -5.50 -3.94
CA VAL A 347 12.33 -6.57 -4.35
C VAL A 347 11.53 -7.03 -3.15
N ILE A 348 10.20 -7.05 -3.29
CA ILE A 348 9.27 -7.53 -2.29
C ILE A 348 8.43 -8.68 -2.85
N GLY A 349 8.36 -9.77 -2.14
CA GLY A 349 7.50 -10.92 -2.45
C GLY A 349 6.14 -10.85 -1.76
N PRO A 350 5.20 -11.74 -2.14
CA PRO A 350 3.89 -11.81 -1.50
C PRO A 350 3.98 -11.84 0.02
N SER A 351 3.20 -11.00 0.68
CA SER A 351 3.13 -10.84 2.13
C SER A 351 4.37 -10.24 2.81
N GLU A 352 5.41 -9.85 2.06
CA GLU A 352 6.55 -9.14 2.63
C GLU A 352 6.25 -7.66 2.85
N ALA A 353 6.90 -7.09 3.86
CA ALA A 353 6.95 -5.67 4.11
C ALA A 353 8.40 -5.24 4.37
N VAL A 354 8.78 -4.10 3.82
CA VAL A 354 10.13 -3.53 3.93
C VAL A 354 10.04 -2.04 4.16
N ASP A 355 10.85 -1.53 5.09
CA ASP A 355 10.91 -0.11 5.38
C ASP A 355 12.14 0.52 4.71
N LEU A 356 11.91 1.60 3.98
CA LEU A 356 12.95 2.38 3.34
C LEU A 356 13.05 3.75 3.98
N GLU A 357 14.27 4.15 4.35
CA GLU A 357 14.56 5.51 4.81
C GLU A 357 15.32 6.28 3.72
N THR A 358 14.87 7.50 3.44
CA THR A 358 15.56 8.34 2.48
C THR A 358 16.81 8.96 3.09
N GLU A 359 17.97 8.72 2.48
CA GLU A 359 19.21 9.36 2.89
C GLU A 359 19.11 10.87 2.66
N CYS A 360 19.49 11.66 3.66
CA CYS A 360 19.40 13.13 3.66
C CYS A 360 17.94 13.67 3.58
N GLY A 361 16.93 12.84 3.75
CA GLY A 361 15.54 13.28 3.72
C GLY A 361 14.97 13.50 2.32
N SER A 362 13.83 14.14 2.27
CA SER A 362 13.10 14.45 1.05
C SER A 362 13.87 15.40 0.13
N GLY A 363 13.86 15.12 -1.17
CA GLY A 363 14.71 15.83 -2.14
C GLY A 363 16.14 15.32 -2.15
N LEU A 364 16.43 14.29 -1.36
CA LEU A 364 17.70 13.57 -1.31
C LEU A 364 18.88 14.48 -0.92
N CYS A 365 20.10 14.00 -1.04
CA CYS A 365 21.30 14.77 -0.66
C CYS A 365 21.57 15.97 -1.58
N GLN A 366 20.91 16.03 -2.72
CA GLN A 366 20.95 17.16 -3.64
C GLN A 366 19.99 18.29 -3.24
N HIS A 367 19.10 18.06 -2.28
CA HIS A 367 18.07 19.01 -1.85
C HIS A 367 17.25 19.56 -3.04
N LEU A 368 16.69 18.67 -3.82
CA LEU A 368 15.89 19.01 -4.99
C LEU A 368 14.39 18.99 -4.66
N ALA A 369 13.68 19.98 -5.17
CA ALA A 369 12.22 19.98 -5.22
C ALA A 369 11.76 19.46 -6.59
N GLY A 370 10.56 18.90 -6.63
CA GLY A 370 9.94 18.38 -7.87
C GLY A 370 9.31 17.01 -7.68
N ASP A 371 8.96 16.40 -8.78
CA ASP A 371 8.37 15.07 -8.81
C ASP A 371 9.46 14.02 -9.08
N PHE A 372 9.61 13.09 -8.15
CA PHE A 372 10.51 11.96 -8.28
C PHE A 372 9.69 10.73 -8.65
N LEU A 373 9.96 10.17 -9.82
CA LEU A 373 9.30 8.94 -10.28
C LEU A 373 9.65 7.79 -9.34
N PHE A 374 8.67 6.97 -8.99
CA PHE A 374 8.88 5.62 -8.49
C PHE A 374 7.98 4.62 -9.23
N HIS A 375 8.44 3.40 -9.38
CA HIS A 375 7.69 2.38 -10.11
C HIS A 375 8.13 0.98 -9.72
N CYS A 376 7.31 -0.01 -10.04
CA CYS A 376 7.77 -1.39 -10.07
C CYS A 376 8.74 -1.57 -11.25
N HIS A 377 9.95 -2.07 -11.02
CA HIS A 377 10.96 -2.21 -12.08
C HIS A 377 10.74 -3.44 -12.98
N VAL A 378 9.72 -4.24 -12.72
CA VAL A 378 9.29 -5.27 -13.67
C VAL A 378 8.56 -4.58 -14.82
N ALA A 379 9.11 -4.64 -16.03
CA ALA A 379 8.66 -3.84 -17.16
C ALA A 379 7.15 -3.97 -17.43
N HIS A 380 6.62 -5.19 -17.48
CA HIS A 380 5.19 -5.40 -17.69
C HIS A 380 4.31 -4.84 -16.56
N HIS A 381 4.86 -4.64 -15.35
CA HIS A 381 4.08 -4.09 -14.22
C HIS A 381 3.96 -2.57 -14.30
N TYR A 382 5.05 -1.83 -14.58
CA TYR A 382 4.93 -0.38 -14.69
C TYR A 382 4.16 0.03 -15.94
N VAL A 383 4.34 -0.69 -17.05
CA VAL A 383 3.54 -0.46 -18.28
C VAL A 383 2.06 -0.75 -18.04
N ALA A 384 1.75 -1.74 -17.19
CA ALA A 384 0.40 -2.06 -16.78
C ALA A 384 -0.19 -1.10 -15.72
N GLY A 385 0.60 -0.16 -15.17
CA GLY A 385 0.10 0.92 -14.33
C GLY A 385 0.70 1.06 -12.94
N MET A 386 1.75 0.32 -12.62
CA MET A 386 2.35 0.30 -11.28
C MET A 386 3.49 1.32 -11.16
N TRP A 387 3.16 2.61 -11.15
CA TRP A 387 4.07 3.73 -11.01
C TRP A 387 3.39 4.95 -10.39
N GLY A 388 4.16 5.89 -9.88
CA GLY A 388 3.68 7.13 -9.28
C GLY A 388 4.79 8.15 -9.08
N TYR A 389 4.46 9.27 -8.46
CA TYR A 389 5.41 10.32 -8.12
C TYR A 389 5.51 10.51 -6.61
N TRP A 390 6.71 10.75 -6.13
CA TRP A 390 6.98 11.37 -4.86
C TRP A 390 7.20 12.86 -5.07
N ARG A 391 6.28 13.69 -4.57
CA ARG A 391 6.29 15.14 -4.78
C ARG A 391 6.94 15.87 -3.62
N VAL A 392 8.06 16.55 -3.90
CA VAL A 392 8.85 17.29 -2.91
C VAL A 392 8.72 18.78 -3.16
N TYR A 393 8.25 19.49 -2.16
CA TYR A 393 8.06 20.94 -2.22
C TYR A 393 9.24 21.69 -1.59
N ASN A 394 9.55 22.87 -2.13
CA ASN A 394 10.54 23.79 -1.55
C ASN A 394 9.89 24.96 -0.80
N THR A 395 8.58 25.11 -0.89
CA THR A 395 7.82 26.16 -0.22
C THR A 395 6.55 25.58 0.36
N LEU A 396 6.08 26.14 1.49
CA LEU A 396 4.82 25.76 2.09
C LEU A 396 3.68 25.87 1.07
N GLN A 397 2.91 24.80 0.95
CA GLN A 397 1.69 24.79 0.17
C GLN A 397 0.53 25.26 1.07
N SER A 398 -0.32 26.13 0.53
CA SER A 398 -1.47 26.69 1.25
C SER A 398 -2.65 25.76 1.21
#